data_04899241bf9650dac561505a9345ce4e
#
_entry.id   04899241bf9650dac561505a9345ce4e
#
_cell.length_a   1.000
_cell.length_b   1.000
_cell.length_c   1.000
_cell.angle_alpha   90.00
_cell.angle_beta   90.00
_cell.angle_gamma   90.00
#
_symmetry.space_group_name_H-M   'P 1'
#
loop_
_entity.id
_entity.type
_entity.pdbx_description
1 polymer ?
#
loop_
_entity_poly.entity_id
_entity_poly.type
_entity_poly.pdbx_seq_one_letter_code
_entity_poly.pdbx_strand_id
1 'polypeptide(L)'
;MAPAKMADTAKGKALVDGKGMTLYTFDKDAGGKSMCNGPCADNWPPLMASADAKSSGDWTVVTRDDGKTMWAYKGKPLYAWKNDKAAGDTDGDGKLNGAWHIATP
;
A
#
# COMPACT_ATOMS: atom_id res chain seq x y z
N MET A 1 -15.36 0.75 -8.68
CA MET A 1 -15.18 0.56 -7.23
C MET A 1 -13.70 0.73 -6.88
N ALA A 2 -13.41 1.51 -5.87
CA ALA A 2 -12.02 1.73 -5.46
C ALA A 2 -11.45 0.46 -4.79
N PRO A 3 -10.16 0.16 -4.99
CA PRO A 3 -9.54 -1.02 -4.39
C PRO A 3 -9.30 -0.90 -2.89
N ALA A 4 -9.48 0.28 -2.32
CA ALA A 4 -9.33 0.55 -0.90
C ALA A 4 -10.35 1.59 -0.46
N LYS A 5 -10.49 1.75 0.84
CA LYS A 5 -11.41 2.73 1.42
C LYS A 5 -10.72 3.48 2.55
N MET A 6 -11.35 4.53 3.06
CA MET A 6 -10.85 5.28 4.20
C MET A 6 -11.41 4.71 5.50
N ALA A 7 -10.59 4.72 6.54
CA ALA A 7 -11.03 4.35 7.88
C ALA A 7 -10.28 5.20 8.91
N ASP A 8 -10.87 5.33 10.09
CA ASP A 8 -10.24 6.03 11.21
C ASP A 8 -9.33 5.05 11.95
N THR A 9 -8.11 5.50 12.26
CA THR A 9 -7.18 4.75 13.08
C THR A 9 -6.77 5.62 14.27
N ALA A 10 -6.03 5.04 15.21
CA ALA A 10 -5.49 5.80 16.33
C ALA A 10 -4.59 6.95 15.88
N LYS A 11 -4.07 6.90 14.65
CA LYS A 11 -3.20 7.93 14.08
C LYS A 11 -3.89 8.80 13.03
N GLY A 12 -5.22 8.77 12.96
CA GLY A 12 -6.00 9.56 12.03
C GLY A 12 -6.55 8.72 10.88
N LYS A 13 -7.03 9.40 9.85
CA LYS A 13 -7.62 8.71 8.70
C LYS A 13 -6.54 8.04 7.85
N ALA A 14 -6.82 6.81 7.45
CA ALA A 14 -5.91 6.02 6.63
C ALA A 14 -6.66 5.32 5.51
N LEU A 15 -5.95 4.96 4.45
CA LEU A 15 -6.46 4.02 3.47
C LEU A 15 -6.32 2.61 4.04
N VAL A 16 -7.36 1.81 3.87
CA VAL A 16 -7.38 0.43 4.32
C VAL A 16 -7.86 -0.47 3.17
N ASP A 17 -7.45 -1.73 3.20
CA ASP A 17 -7.90 -2.69 2.19
C ASP A 17 -9.31 -3.20 2.51
N GLY A 18 -9.79 -4.17 1.72
CA GLY A 18 -11.14 -4.72 1.89
C GLY A 18 -11.35 -5.44 3.22
N LYS A 19 -10.28 -5.77 3.92
CA LYS A 19 -10.33 -6.41 5.25
C LYS A 19 -10.13 -5.42 6.38
N GLY A 20 -10.01 -4.14 6.07
CA GLY A 20 -9.80 -3.09 7.06
C GLY A 20 -8.35 -2.91 7.49
N MET A 21 -7.42 -3.59 6.85
CA MET A 21 -6.00 -3.50 7.20
C MET A 21 -5.39 -2.21 6.65
N THR A 22 -4.61 -1.53 7.50
CA THR A 22 -3.97 -0.26 7.14
C THR A 22 -3.00 -0.45 5.98
N LEU A 23 -3.04 0.48 5.04
CA LEU A 23 -2.14 0.51 3.90
C LEU A 23 -1.06 1.55 4.12
N TYR A 24 0.12 1.30 3.55
CA TYR A 24 1.31 2.12 3.76
C TYR A 24 1.95 2.51 2.43
N THR A 25 2.69 3.61 2.44
CA THR A 25 3.52 4.03 1.32
C THR A 25 4.99 3.96 1.72
N PHE A 26 5.86 3.80 0.71
CA PHE A 26 7.31 3.66 0.91
C PHE A 26 8.03 4.81 0.22
N ASP A 27 8.81 5.57 0.98
CA ASP A 27 9.47 6.79 0.46
C ASP A 27 10.45 6.52 -0.67
N LYS A 28 10.99 5.30 -0.74
CA LYS A 28 11.94 4.95 -1.81
C LYS A 28 11.26 4.62 -3.13
N ASP A 29 9.94 4.44 -3.13
CA ASP A 29 9.20 4.25 -4.37
C ASP A 29 9.14 5.58 -5.12
N ALA A 30 9.40 5.56 -6.42
CA ALA A 30 9.43 6.76 -7.21
C ALA A 30 9.03 6.45 -8.66
N GLY A 31 8.49 7.47 -9.34
CA GLY A 31 8.16 7.36 -10.76
C GLY A 31 7.10 6.32 -11.07
N GLY A 32 6.22 6.02 -10.13
CA GLY A 32 5.19 5.01 -10.32
C GLY A 32 5.71 3.58 -10.28
N LYS A 33 6.91 3.36 -9.71
CA LYS A 33 7.51 2.03 -9.59
C LYS A 33 7.60 1.62 -8.14
N SER A 34 7.42 0.31 -7.90
CA SER A 34 7.61 -0.28 -6.58
C SER A 34 9.08 -0.68 -6.42
N MET A 35 9.72 -0.18 -5.37
CA MET A 35 11.08 -0.54 -5.03
C MET A 35 11.15 -1.61 -3.95
N CYS A 36 10.02 -2.10 -3.49
CA CYS A 36 9.92 -3.12 -2.45
C CYS A 36 9.75 -4.49 -3.10
N ASN A 37 10.86 -5.20 -3.25
CA ASN A 37 10.90 -6.50 -3.93
C ASN A 37 11.56 -7.55 -3.04
N GLY A 38 11.34 -8.84 -3.34
CA GLY A 38 11.95 -9.94 -2.60
C GLY A 38 11.57 -9.91 -1.12
N PRO A 39 12.55 -9.96 -0.20
CA PRO A 39 12.24 -9.96 1.24
C PRO A 39 11.45 -8.76 1.71
N CYS A 40 11.62 -7.59 1.07
CA CYS A 40 10.80 -6.42 1.39
C CYS A 40 9.33 -6.69 1.13
N ALA A 41 9.00 -7.30 0.00
CA ALA A 41 7.61 -7.61 -0.34
C ALA A 41 7.01 -8.71 0.56
N ASP A 42 7.85 -9.57 1.15
CA ASP A 42 7.39 -10.55 2.14
C ASP A 42 6.96 -9.86 3.43
N ASN A 43 7.65 -8.81 3.83
CA ASN A 43 7.33 -8.03 5.02
C ASN A 43 6.21 -7.02 4.76
N TRP A 44 6.17 -6.47 3.55
CA TRP A 44 5.23 -5.45 3.14
C TRP A 44 4.45 -5.94 1.91
N PRO A 45 3.44 -6.80 2.11
CA PRO A 45 2.70 -7.34 0.97
C PRO A 45 2.05 -6.23 0.16
N PRO A 46 2.28 -6.19 -1.16
CA PRO A 46 1.65 -5.18 -2.00
C PRO A 46 0.14 -5.36 -2.06
N LEU A 47 -0.57 -4.25 -2.23
CA LEU A 47 -2.00 -4.30 -2.54
C LEU A 47 -2.14 -4.73 -4.00
N MET A 48 -2.34 -6.02 -4.22
CA MET A 48 -2.31 -6.61 -5.55
C MET A 48 -3.51 -6.21 -6.37
N ALA A 49 -3.27 -5.95 -7.66
CA ALA A 49 -4.31 -5.69 -8.64
C ALA A 49 -4.48 -6.92 -9.52
N SER A 50 -5.71 -7.17 -9.99
CA SER A 50 -5.96 -8.27 -10.92
C SER A 50 -5.32 -7.96 -12.28
N ALA A 51 -5.10 -9.01 -13.09
CA ALA A 51 -4.45 -8.86 -14.39
C ALA A 51 -5.25 -7.94 -15.33
N ASP A 52 -6.55 -7.84 -15.14
CA ASP A 52 -7.42 -6.98 -15.96
C ASP A 52 -7.80 -5.68 -15.28
N ALA A 53 -7.18 -5.35 -14.14
CA ALA A 53 -7.44 -4.10 -13.44
C ALA A 53 -7.01 -2.91 -14.31
N LYS A 54 -7.77 -1.83 -14.23
CA LYS A 54 -7.53 -0.62 -15.02
C LYS A 54 -7.39 0.59 -14.13
N SER A 55 -6.47 1.48 -14.49
CA SER A 55 -6.29 2.74 -13.80
C SER A 55 -7.54 3.60 -13.93
N SER A 56 -7.89 4.32 -12.87
CA SER A 56 -9.07 5.19 -12.85
C SER A 56 -8.87 6.29 -11.82
N GLY A 57 -8.93 7.56 -12.25
CA GLY A 57 -8.76 8.71 -11.35
C GLY A 57 -7.41 8.67 -10.66
N ASP A 58 -7.41 8.74 -9.33
CA ASP A 58 -6.19 8.71 -8.53
C ASP A 58 -5.60 7.29 -8.37
N TRP A 59 -6.31 6.27 -8.84
CA TRP A 59 -5.90 4.87 -8.72
C TRP A 59 -5.21 4.43 -9.99
N THR A 60 -3.97 3.95 -9.88
CA THR A 60 -3.20 3.45 -11.03
C THR A 60 -2.71 2.04 -10.74
N VAL A 61 -2.49 1.30 -11.82
CA VAL A 61 -1.92 -0.05 -11.75
C VAL A 61 -0.43 0.05 -12.05
N VAL A 62 0.38 -0.50 -11.17
CA VAL A 62 1.83 -0.51 -11.29
C VAL A 62 2.30 -1.92 -11.55
N THR A 63 3.15 -2.12 -12.57
CA THR A 63 3.78 -3.40 -12.82
C THR A 63 5.04 -3.51 -11.97
N ARG A 64 5.11 -4.56 -11.16
CA ARG A 64 6.26 -4.82 -10.29
C ARG A 64 7.36 -5.50 -11.09
N ASP A 65 8.58 -5.53 -10.53
CA ASP A 65 9.72 -6.17 -11.19
C ASP A 65 9.51 -7.68 -11.41
N ASP A 66 8.64 -8.32 -10.62
CA ASP A 66 8.30 -9.72 -10.80
C ASP A 66 7.20 -9.97 -11.85
N GLY A 67 6.76 -8.92 -12.54
CA GLY A 67 5.72 -9.00 -13.57
C GLY A 67 4.28 -8.95 -13.02
N LYS A 68 4.10 -8.99 -11.72
CA LYS A 68 2.78 -8.88 -11.11
C LYS A 68 2.38 -7.42 -10.98
N THR A 69 1.07 -7.18 -10.83
CA THR A 69 0.55 -5.82 -10.76
C THR A 69 0.00 -5.50 -9.38
N MET A 70 0.14 -4.23 -8.98
CA MET A 70 -0.33 -3.73 -7.71
C MET A 70 -0.97 -2.36 -7.88
N TRP A 71 -1.73 -1.94 -6.88
CA TRP A 71 -2.38 -0.64 -6.90
C TRP A 71 -1.47 0.44 -6.32
N ALA A 72 -1.58 1.63 -6.92
CA ALA A 72 -1.00 2.87 -6.38
C ALA A 72 -2.09 3.92 -6.27
N TYR A 73 -1.98 4.78 -5.27
CA TYR A 73 -2.90 5.89 -5.04
C TYR A 73 -2.13 7.19 -5.14
N LYS A 74 -2.57 8.07 -6.04
CA LYS A 74 -1.89 9.35 -6.32
C LYS A 74 -0.40 9.16 -6.62
N GLY A 75 -0.10 8.09 -7.35
CA GLY A 75 1.27 7.78 -7.77
C GLY A 75 2.11 7.04 -6.75
N LYS A 76 1.55 6.69 -5.60
CA LYS A 76 2.29 6.00 -4.53
C LYS A 76 1.82 4.56 -4.40
N PRO A 77 2.67 3.56 -4.71
CA PRO A 77 2.31 2.16 -4.50
C PRO A 77 1.92 1.89 -3.05
N LEU A 78 0.95 1.02 -2.85
CA LEU A 78 0.37 0.75 -1.54
C LEU A 78 0.72 -0.66 -1.08
N TYR A 79 1.01 -0.77 0.23
CA TYR A 79 1.43 -2.03 0.86
C TYR A 79 0.71 -2.23 2.19
N ALA A 80 0.55 -3.50 2.58
CA ALA A 80 0.18 -3.83 3.96
C ALA A 80 1.46 -4.08 4.78
N TRP A 81 1.32 -4.21 6.10
CA TRP A 81 2.41 -4.61 6.99
C TRP A 81 2.08 -5.98 7.59
N LYS A 82 2.98 -6.94 7.43
CA LYS A 82 2.69 -8.33 7.83
C LYS A 82 2.40 -8.49 9.32
N ASN A 83 2.91 -7.60 10.16
CA ASN A 83 2.72 -7.67 11.61
C ASN A 83 1.50 -6.92 12.11
N ASP A 84 0.77 -6.21 11.24
CA ASP A 84 -0.56 -5.71 11.58
C ASP A 84 -1.50 -6.90 11.62
N LYS A 85 -2.12 -7.12 12.78
CA LYS A 85 -2.89 -8.35 13.02
C LYS A 85 -4.39 -8.14 12.98
N ALA A 86 -4.82 -6.91 13.17
CA ALA A 86 -6.24 -6.57 13.22
C ALA A 86 -6.50 -5.29 12.46
N ALA A 87 -7.75 -5.13 12.01
CA ALA A 87 -8.19 -3.91 11.34
C ALA A 87 -7.88 -2.71 12.23
N GLY A 88 -7.29 -1.68 11.63
CA GLY A 88 -6.93 -0.45 12.35
C GLY A 88 -5.54 -0.45 12.98
N ASP A 89 -4.83 -1.57 12.97
CA ASP A 89 -3.44 -1.59 13.45
C ASP A 89 -2.57 -0.69 12.58
N THR A 90 -1.59 -0.02 13.20
CA THR A 90 -0.69 0.90 12.50
C THR A 90 0.77 0.64 12.89
N ASP A 91 1.12 -0.63 13.10
CA ASP A 91 2.45 -1.01 13.59
C ASP A 91 3.56 -0.77 12.57
N GLY A 92 3.21 -0.61 11.28
CA GLY A 92 4.20 -0.33 10.24
C GLY A 92 4.60 1.13 10.11
N ASP A 93 3.86 2.04 10.74
CA ASP A 93 4.13 3.47 10.61
C ASP A 93 5.49 3.84 11.20
N GLY A 94 6.30 4.54 10.41
CA GLY A 94 7.61 5.02 10.85
C GLY A 94 8.73 3.98 10.76
N LYS A 95 8.48 2.80 10.25
CA LYS A 95 9.51 1.75 10.09
C LYS A 95 10.62 2.22 9.15
N LEU A 96 11.81 1.64 9.29
CA LEU A 96 13.02 1.98 8.54
C LEU A 96 13.32 3.47 8.62
N ASN A 97 13.37 3.99 9.84
CA ASN A 97 13.69 5.41 10.10
C ASN A 97 12.76 6.38 9.40
N GLY A 98 11.48 6.03 9.32
CA GLY A 98 10.47 6.89 8.73
C GLY A 98 10.29 6.73 7.23
N ALA A 99 10.88 5.71 6.61
CA ALA A 99 10.68 5.46 5.18
C ALA A 99 9.27 4.94 4.88
N TRP A 100 8.60 4.33 5.85
CA TRP A 100 7.25 3.79 5.72
C TRP A 100 6.26 4.71 6.42
N HIS A 101 5.22 5.09 5.72
CA HIS A 101 4.17 5.98 6.23
C HIS A 101 2.81 5.37 6.02
N ILE A 102 1.86 5.71 6.90
CA ILE A 102 0.46 5.38 6.69
C ILE A 102 -0.01 6.10 5.43
N ALA A 103 -0.66 5.35 4.53
CA ALA A 103 -1.26 5.94 3.33
C ALA A 103 -2.48 6.76 3.75
N THR A 104 -2.52 8.02 3.34
CA THR A 104 -3.63 8.92 3.66
C THR A 104 -4.41 9.26 2.40
N PRO A 105 -5.73 9.54 2.55
CA PRO A 105 -6.57 9.91 1.40
C PRO A 105 -6.13 11.16 0.69
#